data_05ced1b6aca2a10e1f250dd7b4976cfc
#
_entry.id   05ced1b6aca2a10e1f250dd7b4976cfc
#
_cell.length_a   1.000
_cell.length_b   1.000
_cell.length_c   1.000
_cell.angle_alpha   90.00
_cell.angle_beta   90.00
_cell.angle_gamma   90.00
#
_symmetry.space_group_name_H-M   'P 1'
#
loop_
_entity.id
_entity.type
_entity.pdbx_description
1 polymer ?
#
loop_
_entity_poly.entity_id
_entity_poly.type
_entity_poly.pdbx_seq_one_letter_code
_entity_poly.pdbx_strand_id
1 'polypeptide(L)'
;MHIHKLLDWTKRYLYSFFYPLTLALLAFLIWLTPGNWSYIPASVFSLLSFLPLLGNKGKPYLPVTLFLITVSNQEFRLDQIPGTLLLTGVCAILSGMMFILVYKKKMVLGKTFLSVTAIFVAFALSYIYNMILNRSYDFNSFAYIMLAMLAVIVSVLIATVLGREESLTYLSMTIALLAIIITLESFTTILSTQGFGYAGPDFALGWAKNLGTPSTFLVCSLPFFSILINKKQYLYILGELFVIFGIFILSSYSAILCLTISIFPMIFLTFRNEGKRYPYFILVSILITAAVLSSIISYDPVFNKNFINAIRSLNLHSSYPDGRLSIYQEGFAQFINSPLFGVSIAGRVNEGVAILAKNTVLSSMVLGGSLGLIAYVGFLINLYVVIFKKKCKEQLLFFLFVIMVQIIGIVDNSFFELPVLLLFLTALSTYQMSNRPQDAVVYQESFELNHSELLDKR
;
A
#
# COMPACT_ATOMS: atom_id res chain seq x y z
N MET A 1 -34.70 -17.21 18.71
CA MET A 1 -33.66 -16.93 19.71
C MET A 1 -32.22 -17.26 19.22
N HIS A 2 -31.97 -18.39 18.55
CA HIS A 2 -30.65 -18.78 18.09
C HIS A 2 -30.06 -17.89 17.00
N ILE A 3 -30.83 -17.43 16.01
CA ILE A 3 -30.38 -16.61 14.89
C ILE A 3 -29.85 -15.24 15.36
N HIS A 4 -30.55 -14.60 16.30
CA HIS A 4 -30.12 -13.30 16.85
C HIS A 4 -28.77 -13.42 17.60
N LYS A 5 -28.60 -14.50 18.40
CA LYS A 5 -27.32 -14.75 19.08
C LYS A 5 -26.18 -14.99 18.10
N LEU A 6 -26.43 -15.70 17.00
CA LEU A 6 -25.44 -15.95 15.95
C LEU A 6 -25.05 -14.65 15.25
N LEU A 7 -26.02 -13.80 14.90
CA LEU A 7 -25.78 -12.49 14.29
C LEU A 7 -24.95 -11.56 15.19
N ASP A 8 -25.25 -11.53 16.49
CA ASP A 8 -24.52 -10.72 17.46
C ASP A 8 -23.08 -11.23 17.63
N TRP A 9 -22.89 -12.55 17.64
CA TRP A 9 -21.56 -13.15 17.67
C TRP A 9 -20.75 -12.80 16.41
N THR A 10 -21.37 -12.95 15.22
CA THR A 10 -20.74 -12.57 13.94
C THR A 10 -20.33 -11.11 13.91
N LYS A 11 -21.18 -10.19 14.40
CA LYS A 11 -20.83 -8.77 14.50
C LYS A 11 -19.65 -8.54 15.43
N ARG A 12 -19.61 -9.19 16.60
CA ARG A 12 -18.47 -9.09 17.53
C ARG A 12 -17.18 -9.60 16.89
N TYR A 13 -17.23 -10.72 16.18
CA TYR A 13 -16.11 -11.27 15.45
C TYR A 13 -15.59 -10.31 14.39
N LEU A 14 -16.46 -9.76 13.52
CA LEU A 14 -16.12 -8.83 12.45
C LEU A 14 -15.40 -7.58 12.93
N TYR A 15 -15.76 -7.06 14.10
CA TYR A 15 -15.17 -5.83 14.65
C TYR A 15 -14.02 -6.09 15.63
N SER A 16 -13.69 -7.34 15.86
CA SER A 16 -12.58 -7.75 16.73
C SER A 16 -11.25 -7.86 15.96
N PHE A 17 -10.18 -8.09 16.71
CA PHE A 17 -8.87 -8.45 16.17
C PHE A 17 -8.87 -9.78 15.39
N PHE A 18 -9.76 -10.70 15.73
CA PHE A 18 -9.76 -12.05 15.15
C PHE A 18 -10.12 -12.10 13.68
N TYR A 19 -10.97 -11.20 13.20
CA TYR A 19 -11.33 -11.18 11.78
C TYR A 19 -10.16 -10.81 10.86
N PRO A 20 -9.45 -9.68 11.06
CA PRO A 20 -8.24 -9.41 10.27
C PRO A 20 -7.16 -10.47 10.46
N LEU A 21 -7.00 -11.04 11.65
CA LEU A 21 -6.06 -12.13 11.89
C LEU A 21 -6.41 -13.38 11.06
N THR A 22 -7.68 -13.75 10.99
CA THR A 22 -8.12 -14.90 10.17
C THR A 22 -7.84 -14.68 8.69
N LEU A 23 -8.15 -13.47 8.18
CA LEU A 23 -7.85 -13.13 6.79
C LEU A 23 -6.33 -13.09 6.51
N ALA A 24 -5.54 -12.59 7.45
CA ALA A 24 -4.09 -12.59 7.39
C ALA A 24 -3.52 -14.01 7.30
N LEU A 25 -3.99 -14.92 8.16
CA LEU A 25 -3.59 -16.33 8.13
C LEU A 25 -4.01 -17.02 6.83
N LEU A 26 -5.19 -16.74 6.31
CA LEU A 26 -5.62 -17.28 5.02
C LEU A 26 -4.77 -16.75 3.86
N ALA A 27 -4.44 -15.46 3.85
CA ALA A 27 -3.56 -14.88 2.85
C ALA A 27 -2.16 -15.54 2.89
N PHE A 28 -1.61 -15.76 4.09
CA PHE A 28 -0.36 -16.48 4.27
C PHE A 28 -0.45 -17.94 3.82
N LEU A 29 -1.57 -18.63 4.10
CA LEU A 29 -1.79 -20.01 3.64
C LEU A 29 -1.91 -20.09 2.12
N ILE A 30 -2.55 -19.11 1.45
CA ILE A 30 -2.61 -19.03 0.00
C ILE A 30 -1.19 -18.95 -0.57
N TRP A 31 -0.34 -18.14 0.05
CA TRP A 31 1.05 -17.99 -0.35
C TRP A 31 1.88 -19.27 -0.08
N LEU A 32 1.67 -19.93 1.06
CA LEU A 32 2.44 -21.10 1.46
C LEU A 32 2.07 -22.36 0.67
N THR A 33 0.84 -22.45 0.14
CA THR A 33 0.35 -23.65 -0.54
C THR A 33 0.67 -23.61 -2.04
N PRO A 34 1.39 -24.62 -2.58
CA PRO A 34 1.75 -24.63 -4.00
C PRO A 34 0.58 -24.99 -4.91
N GLY A 35 0.56 -24.39 -6.08
CA GLY A 35 -0.30 -24.78 -7.20
C GLY A 35 -1.80 -24.75 -6.88
N ASN A 36 -2.51 -25.80 -7.30
CA ASN A 36 -3.97 -25.89 -7.18
C ASN A 36 -4.50 -25.95 -5.74
N TRP A 37 -3.68 -26.32 -4.77
CA TRP A 37 -4.07 -26.38 -3.37
C TRP A 37 -4.34 -24.98 -2.78
N SER A 38 -3.75 -23.92 -3.35
CA SER A 38 -3.99 -22.54 -2.94
C SER A 38 -5.44 -22.08 -3.13
N TYR A 39 -6.21 -22.76 -4.00
CA TYR A 39 -7.64 -22.45 -4.19
C TYR A 39 -8.50 -22.78 -2.97
N ILE A 40 -8.08 -23.69 -2.09
CA ILE A 40 -8.86 -24.01 -0.89
C ILE A 40 -8.88 -22.82 0.08
N PRO A 41 -7.73 -22.31 0.59
CA PRO A 41 -7.75 -21.12 1.43
C PRO A 41 -8.27 -19.86 0.69
N ALA A 42 -8.08 -19.74 -0.64
CA ALA A 42 -8.64 -18.65 -1.43
C ALA A 42 -10.18 -18.68 -1.47
N SER A 43 -10.78 -19.86 -1.59
CA SER A 43 -12.24 -20.02 -1.52
C SER A 43 -12.79 -19.63 -0.15
N VAL A 44 -12.11 -20.04 0.93
CA VAL A 44 -12.48 -19.63 2.30
C VAL A 44 -12.33 -18.12 2.47
N PHE A 45 -11.24 -17.53 2.00
CA PHE A 45 -11.06 -16.06 2.00
C PHE A 45 -12.20 -15.35 1.26
N SER A 46 -12.55 -15.86 0.08
CA SER A 46 -13.64 -15.32 -0.73
C SER A 46 -14.99 -15.36 0.01
N LEU A 47 -15.32 -16.48 0.65
CA LEU A 47 -16.53 -16.60 1.48
C LEU A 47 -16.51 -15.63 2.67
N LEU A 48 -15.37 -15.50 3.36
CA LEU A 48 -15.23 -14.58 4.48
C LEU A 48 -15.33 -13.11 4.04
N SER A 49 -15.00 -12.78 2.80
CA SER A 49 -15.16 -11.43 2.26
C SER A 49 -16.61 -10.95 2.18
N PHE A 50 -17.59 -11.87 2.22
CA PHE A 50 -19.03 -11.56 2.27
C PHE A 50 -19.57 -11.39 3.68
N LEU A 51 -18.86 -11.83 4.73
CA LEU A 51 -19.32 -11.69 6.11
C LEU A 51 -19.60 -10.23 6.52
N PRO A 52 -18.85 -9.20 6.04
CA PRO A 52 -19.17 -7.81 6.34
C PRO A 52 -20.59 -7.38 5.97
N LEU A 53 -21.26 -8.05 5.03
CA LEU A 53 -22.67 -7.82 4.70
C LEU A 53 -23.62 -8.06 5.87
N LEU A 54 -23.25 -8.91 6.82
CA LEU A 54 -24.02 -9.16 8.06
C LEU A 54 -23.82 -8.06 9.11
N GLY A 55 -22.82 -7.20 8.91
CA GLY A 55 -22.55 -6.04 9.75
C GLY A 55 -23.20 -4.78 9.17
N ASN A 56 -23.30 -3.73 9.99
CA ASN A 56 -23.78 -2.40 9.58
C ASN A 56 -22.63 -1.39 9.38
N LYS A 57 -21.39 -1.79 9.66
CA LYS A 57 -20.18 -0.97 9.57
C LYS A 57 -19.23 -1.50 8.51
N GLY A 58 -18.57 -0.58 7.82
CA GLY A 58 -17.69 -0.90 6.71
C GLY A 58 -16.27 -1.27 7.08
N LYS A 59 -15.84 -1.08 8.34
CA LYS A 59 -14.46 -1.37 8.79
C LYS A 59 -13.92 -2.75 8.36
N PRO A 60 -14.71 -3.85 8.39
CA PRO A 60 -14.21 -5.16 8.01
C PRO A 60 -13.77 -5.30 6.55
N TYR A 61 -14.11 -4.32 5.68
CA TYR A 61 -13.59 -4.32 4.31
C TYR A 61 -12.12 -3.90 4.19
N LEU A 62 -11.57 -3.23 5.21
CA LEU A 62 -10.15 -2.86 5.21
C LEU A 62 -9.21 -4.07 5.12
N PRO A 63 -9.34 -5.10 6.00
CA PRO A 63 -8.51 -6.29 5.86
C PRO A 63 -8.79 -7.07 4.57
N VAL A 64 -10.05 -7.16 4.12
CA VAL A 64 -10.38 -7.82 2.85
C VAL A 64 -9.58 -7.20 1.70
N THR A 65 -9.53 -5.88 1.62
CA THR A 65 -8.84 -5.18 0.52
C THR A 65 -7.32 -5.24 0.66
N LEU A 66 -6.79 -5.05 1.88
CA LEU A 66 -5.35 -4.99 2.07
C LEU A 66 -4.69 -6.37 1.94
N PHE A 67 -5.33 -7.44 2.41
CA PHE A 67 -4.77 -8.79 2.27
C PHE A 67 -4.83 -9.34 0.84
N LEU A 68 -5.60 -8.72 -0.08
CA LEU A 68 -5.48 -9.02 -1.50
C LEU A 68 -4.06 -8.76 -2.04
N ILE A 69 -3.30 -7.87 -1.39
CA ILE A 69 -1.91 -7.61 -1.75
C ILE A 69 -1.04 -8.86 -1.58
N THR A 70 -1.25 -9.64 -0.50
CA THR A 70 -0.49 -10.87 -0.23
C THR A 70 -1.01 -12.09 -0.99
N VAL A 71 -2.26 -12.04 -1.47
CA VAL A 71 -2.82 -13.12 -2.28
C VAL A 71 -2.20 -13.22 -3.67
N SER A 72 -1.61 -12.14 -4.16
CA SER A 72 -0.90 -12.11 -5.45
C SER A 72 0.49 -12.74 -5.34
N ASN A 73 0.57 -13.99 -4.92
CA ASN A 73 1.81 -14.66 -4.52
C ASN A 73 2.62 -15.34 -5.64
N GLN A 74 2.48 -14.91 -6.87
CA GLN A 74 3.32 -15.35 -7.98
C GLN A 74 3.82 -14.13 -8.75
N GLU A 75 4.89 -14.29 -9.54
CA GLU A 75 5.35 -13.27 -10.46
C GLU A 75 4.16 -12.61 -11.13
N PHE A 76 3.94 -11.32 -10.81
CA PHE A 76 2.85 -10.57 -11.41
C PHE A 76 3.23 -10.28 -12.86
N ARG A 77 3.11 -11.30 -13.69
CA ARG A 77 3.05 -11.10 -15.12
C ARG A 77 1.63 -10.67 -15.45
N LEU A 78 1.48 -9.52 -16.04
CA LEU A 78 0.17 -8.98 -16.43
C LEU A 78 -0.60 -9.92 -17.38
N ASP A 79 0.11 -10.82 -18.07
CA ASP A 79 -0.43 -11.88 -18.91
C ASP A 79 -0.94 -13.12 -18.14
N GLN A 80 -0.56 -13.24 -16.86
CA GLN A 80 -0.92 -14.40 -16.02
C GLN A 80 -1.36 -13.94 -14.63
N ILE A 81 -2.56 -13.37 -14.52
CA ILE A 81 -3.14 -13.03 -13.21
C ILE A 81 -3.45 -14.34 -12.47
N PRO A 82 -2.90 -14.57 -11.25
CA PRO A 82 -3.21 -15.77 -10.48
C PRO A 82 -4.72 -15.93 -10.30
N GLY A 83 -5.25 -17.11 -10.59
CA GLY A 83 -6.68 -17.38 -10.46
C GLY A 83 -7.20 -17.17 -9.03
N THR A 84 -6.34 -17.37 -8.03
CA THR A 84 -6.65 -17.06 -6.62
C THR A 84 -6.86 -15.58 -6.39
N LEU A 85 -6.03 -14.70 -6.98
CA LEU A 85 -6.19 -13.25 -6.91
C LEU A 85 -7.46 -12.81 -7.64
N LEU A 86 -7.74 -13.38 -8.81
CA LEU A 86 -8.97 -13.09 -9.55
C LEU A 86 -10.19 -13.48 -8.72
N LEU A 87 -10.22 -14.68 -8.15
CA LEU A 87 -11.33 -15.18 -7.33
C LEU A 87 -11.57 -14.28 -6.11
N THR A 88 -10.54 -14.07 -5.30
CA THR A 88 -10.64 -13.28 -4.07
C THR A 88 -10.93 -11.80 -4.36
N GLY A 89 -10.29 -11.22 -5.39
CA GLY A 89 -10.47 -9.84 -5.79
C GLY A 89 -11.88 -9.55 -6.30
N VAL A 90 -12.42 -10.39 -7.19
CA VAL A 90 -13.78 -10.26 -7.69
C VAL A 90 -14.79 -10.39 -6.55
N CYS A 91 -14.63 -11.40 -5.68
CA CYS A 91 -15.52 -11.58 -4.52
C CYS A 91 -15.47 -10.38 -3.56
N ALA A 92 -14.28 -9.81 -3.31
CA ALA A 92 -14.13 -8.64 -2.46
C ALA A 92 -14.84 -7.40 -3.05
N ILE A 93 -14.69 -7.15 -4.34
CA ILE A 93 -15.35 -6.03 -5.04
C ILE A 93 -16.86 -6.23 -5.04
N LEU A 94 -17.35 -7.42 -5.41
CA LEU A 94 -18.78 -7.72 -5.42
C LEU A 94 -19.40 -7.56 -4.02
N SER A 95 -18.74 -8.08 -2.98
CA SER A 95 -19.17 -7.91 -1.61
C SER A 95 -19.26 -6.44 -1.20
N GLY A 96 -18.26 -5.62 -1.53
CA GLY A 96 -18.26 -4.19 -1.28
C GLY A 96 -19.39 -3.45 -2.01
N MET A 97 -19.63 -3.79 -3.28
CA MET A 97 -20.74 -3.23 -4.06
C MET A 97 -22.10 -3.62 -3.47
N MET A 98 -22.29 -4.89 -3.10
CA MET A 98 -23.50 -5.36 -2.45
C MET A 98 -23.74 -4.63 -1.12
N PHE A 99 -22.69 -4.39 -0.32
CA PHE A 99 -22.81 -3.63 0.92
C PHE A 99 -23.32 -2.21 0.67
N ILE A 100 -22.78 -1.52 -0.35
CA ILE A 100 -23.24 -0.18 -0.73
C ILE A 100 -24.71 -0.18 -1.12
N LEU A 101 -25.15 -1.17 -1.88
CA LEU A 101 -26.55 -1.30 -2.32
C LEU A 101 -27.48 -1.63 -1.15
N VAL A 102 -27.14 -2.62 -0.31
CA VAL A 102 -27.96 -3.06 0.83
C VAL A 102 -28.14 -1.94 1.86
N TYR A 103 -27.06 -1.24 2.19
CA TYR A 103 -27.09 -0.17 3.18
C TYR A 103 -27.30 1.23 2.57
N LYS A 104 -27.64 1.31 1.28
CA LYS A 104 -27.92 2.56 0.54
C LYS A 104 -26.88 3.66 0.81
N LYS A 105 -25.58 3.27 0.83
CA LYS A 105 -24.49 4.22 1.07
C LYS A 105 -24.35 5.19 -0.11
N LYS A 106 -24.22 6.49 0.18
CA LYS A 106 -23.95 7.51 -0.87
C LYS A 106 -22.49 7.43 -1.30
N MET A 107 -22.24 7.41 -2.61
CA MET A 107 -20.87 7.38 -3.15
C MET A 107 -20.06 8.60 -2.71
N VAL A 108 -18.85 8.35 -2.24
CA VAL A 108 -17.93 9.38 -1.75
C VAL A 108 -16.86 9.61 -2.79
N LEU A 109 -17.05 10.65 -3.61
CA LEU A 109 -16.04 11.14 -4.56
C LEU A 109 -15.31 12.33 -3.94
N GLY A 110 -14.11 12.09 -3.44
CA GLY A 110 -13.26 13.15 -2.87
C GLY A 110 -12.36 13.80 -3.94
N LYS A 111 -11.92 15.04 -3.72
CA LYS A 111 -10.98 15.75 -4.61
C LYS A 111 -9.68 14.97 -4.82
N THR A 112 -9.22 14.23 -3.82
CA THR A 112 -7.99 13.42 -3.90
C THR A 112 -8.12 12.28 -4.89
N PHE A 113 -9.28 11.62 -4.95
CA PHE A 113 -9.52 10.57 -5.95
C PHE A 113 -9.52 11.14 -7.36
N LEU A 114 -10.12 12.31 -7.56
CA LEU A 114 -10.09 12.98 -8.86
C LEU A 114 -8.66 13.33 -9.28
N SER A 115 -7.82 13.79 -8.35
CA SER A 115 -6.42 14.13 -8.67
C SER A 115 -5.57 12.88 -8.99
N VAL A 116 -5.80 11.74 -8.31
CA VAL A 116 -5.14 10.47 -8.66
C VAL A 116 -5.65 9.94 -10.00
N THR A 117 -6.97 10.01 -10.24
CA THR A 117 -7.56 9.63 -11.54
C THR A 117 -6.95 10.43 -12.68
N ALA A 118 -6.69 11.74 -12.48
CA ALA A 118 -6.08 12.59 -13.48
C ALA A 118 -4.67 12.10 -13.90
N ILE A 119 -3.88 11.53 -12.98
CA ILE A 119 -2.58 10.93 -13.32
C ILE A 119 -2.76 9.76 -14.29
N PHE A 120 -3.66 8.84 -13.97
CA PHE A 120 -3.86 7.66 -14.82
C PHE A 120 -4.60 7.98 -16.13
N VAL A 121 -5.42 9.02 -16.14
CA VAL A 121 -5.98 9.57 -17.39
C VAL A 121 -4.87 10.15 -18.27
N ALA A 122 -3.91 10.88 -17.70
CA ALA A 122 -2.75 11.36 -18.46
C ALA A 122 -1.92 10.21 -19.04
N PHE A 123 -1.73 9.12 -18.28
CA PHE A 123 -1.05 7.91 -18.77
C PHE A 123 -1.85 7.20 -19.87
N ALA A 124 -3.18 7.15 -19.74
CA ALA A 124 -4.04 6.58 -20.77
C ALA A 124 -4.01 7.39 -22.07
N LEU A 125 -4.03 8.72 -21.96
CA LEU A 125 -3.89 9.62 -23.13
C LEU A 125 -2.52 9.44 -23.80
N SER A 126 -1.45 9.35 -23.01
CA SER A 126 -0.11 9.02 -23.51
C SER A 126 -0.09 7.69 -24.27
N TYR A 127 -0.70 6.65 -23.67
CA TYR A 127 -0.78 5.34 -24.30
C TYR A 127 -1.52 5.37 -25.63
N ILE A 128 -2.70 6.01 -25.68
CA ILE A 128 -3.50 6.14 -26.91
C ILE A 128 -2.72 6.93 -27.98
N TYR A 129 -2.07 8.03 -27.60
CA TYR A 129 -1.26 8.83 -28.51
C TYR A 129 -0.13 8.03 -29.13
N ASN A 130 0.65 7.31 -28.29
CA ASN A 130 1.75 6.48 -28.77
C ASN A 130 1.27 5.27 -29.61
N MET A 131 0.11 4.68 -29.26
CA MET A 131 -0.51 3.60 -30.05
C MET A 131 -0.89 4.08 -31.45
N ILE A 132 -1.44 5.29 -31.59
CA ILE A 132 -1.81 5.88 -32.87
C ILE A 132 -0.57 6.19 -33.72
N LEU A 133 0.47 6.81 -33.12
CA LEU A 133 1.68 7.19 -33.84
C LEU A 133 2.51 5.97 -34.28
N ASN A 134 2.75 5.05 -33.36
CA ASN A 134 3.64 3.91 -33.58
C ASN A 134 2.91 2.70 -34.17
N ARG A 135 1.58 2.75 -34.29
CA ARG A 135 0.71 1.65 -34.72
C ARG A 135 1.00 0.33 -33.98
N SER A 136 1.48 0.43 -32.75
CA SER A 136 1.82 -0.70 -31.91
C SER A 136 0.87 -0.77 -30.72
N TYR A 137 0.32 -1.95 -30.47
CA TYR A 137 -0.50 -2.24 -29.31
C TYR A 137 0.36 -3.01 -28.30
N ASP A 138 0.46 -2.50 -27.07
CA ASP A 138 1.10 -3.21 -25.98
C ASP A 138 0.07 -3.53 -24.89
N PHE A 139 -0.25 -4.82 -24.76
CA PHE A 139 -1.21 -5.31 -23.78
C PHE A 139 -0.78 -5.03 -22.35
N ASN A 140 0.52 -5.11 -22.03
CA ASN A 140 1.01 -4.92 -20.68
C ASN A 140 0.79 -3.48 -20.17
N SER A 141 1.04 -2.50 -21.04
CA SER A 141 0.77 -1.08 -20.75
C SER A 141 -0.71 -0.81 -20.54
N PHE A 142 -1.56 -1.36 -21.40
CA PHE A 142 -3.00 -1.26 -21.26
C PHE A 142 -3.48 -1.90 -19.95
N ALA A 143 -3.06 -3.13 -19.67
CA ALA A 143 -3.43 -3.85 -18.45
C ALA A 143 -2.97 -3.12 -17.18
N TYR A 144 -1.76 -2.54 -17.17
CA TYR A 144 -1.27 -1.74 -16.05
C TYR A 144 -2.19 -0.53 -15.79
N ILE A 145 -2.52 0.25 -16.81
CA ILE A 145 -3.41 1.42 -16.67
C ILE A 145 -4.77 1.00 -16.12
N MET A 146 -5.33 -0.08 -16.66
CA MET A 146 -6.64 -0.61 -16.21
C MET A 146 -6.60 -1.06 -14.75
N LEU A 147 -5.54 -1.76 -14.32
CA LEU A 147 -5.37 -2.19 -12.93
C LEU A 147 -5.15 -1.02 -11.98
N ALA A 148 -4.40 0.00 -12.39
CA ALA A 148 -4.22 1.20 -11.60
C ALA A 148 -5.54 1.98 -11.44
N MET A 149 -6.34 2.10 -12.50
CA MET A 149 -7.68 2.67 -12.42
C MET A 149 -8.61 1.83 -11.53
N LEU A 150 -8.50 0.49 -11.58
CA LEU A 150 -9.22 -0.39 -10.68
C LEU A 150 -8.84 -0.16 -9.21
N ALA A 151 -7.55 0.06 -8.90
CA ALA A 151 -7.10 0.41 -7.54
C ALA A 151 -7.73 1.72 -7.05
N VAL A 152 -7.88 2.72 -7.93
CA VAL A 152 -8.59 3.97 -7.62
C VAL A 152 -10.08 3.70 -7.35
N ILE A 153 -10.74 2.90 -8.19
CA ILE A 153 -12.15 2.52 -7.99
C ILE A 153 -12.34 1.80 -6.66
N VAL A 154 -11.47 0.83 -6.34
CA VAL A 154 -11.50 0.10 -5.06
C VAL A 154 -11.35 1.06 -3.89
N SER A 155 -10.47 2.06 -3.98
CA SER A 155 -10.30 3.07 -2.93
C SER A 155 -11.54 3.96 -2.74
N VAL A 156 -12.26 4.30 -3.81
CA VAL A 156 -13.55 5.00 -3.75
C VAL A 156 -14.63 4.12 -3.12
N LEU A 157 -14.66 2.83 -3.47
CA LEU A 157 -15.57 1.87 -2.83
C LEU A 157 -15.31 1.78 -1.33
N ILE A 158 -14.04 1.68 -0.89
CA ILE A 158 -13.67 1.68 0.52
C ILE A 158 -14.11 2.96 1.21
N ALA A 159 -13.85 4.12 0.64
CA ALA A 159 -14.28 5.40 1.21
C ALA A 159 -15.81 5.45 1.38
N THR A 160 -16.54 4.91 0.40
CA THR A 160 -18.01 4.86 0.41
C THR A 160 -18.54 3.87 1.47
N VAL A 161 -17.92 2.70 1.56
CA VAL A 161 -18.28 1.65 2.53
C VAL A 161 -18.01 2.09 3.97
N LEU A 162 -16.84 2.71 4.22
CA LEU A 162 -16.44 3.21 5.55
C LEU A 162 -17.37 4.33 6.03
N GLY A 163 -17.75 5.23 5.15
CA GLY A 163 -18.55 6.40 5.55
C GLY A 163 -17.80 7.25 6.59
N ARG A 164 -18.39 7.39 7.79
CA ARG A 164 -17.87 8.23 8.89
C ARG A 164 -17.27 7.44 10.05
N GLU A 165 -17.01 6.20 9.86
CA GLU A 165 -16.51 5.37 10.95
C GLU A 165 -15.10 5.77 11.36
N GLU A 166 -14.83 5.79 12.68
CA GLU A 166 -13.49 5.86 13.21
C GLU A 166 -12.75 4.54 12.92
N SER A 167 -12.09 4.50 11.79
CA SER A 167 -11.47 3.26 11.27
C SER A 167 -9.94 3.29 11.27
N LEU A 168 -9.32 4.43 11.66
CA LEU A 168 -7.86 4.57 11.61
C LEU A 168 -7.13 3.55 12.49
N THR A 169 -7.64 3.26 13.71
CA THR A 169 -7.06 2.23 14.58
C THR A 169 -7.19 0.83 13.98
N TYR A 170 -8.35 0.53 13.39
CA TYR A 170 -8.60 -0.76 12.75
C TYR A 170 -7.74 -0.92 11.48
N LEU A 171 -7.56 0.15 10.70
CA LEU A 171 -6.62 0.21 9.60
C LEU A 171 -5.19 -0.05 10.08
N SER A 172 -4.75 0.66 11.13
CA SER A 172 -3.40 0.50 11.68
C SER A 172 -3.14 -0.93 12.12
N MET A 173 -4.10 -1.57 12.78
CA MET A 173 -4.03 -2.98 13.17
C MET A 173 -3.93 -3.90 11.94
N THR A 174 -4.71 -3.63 10.91
CA THR A 174 -4.70 -4.43 9.66
C THR A 174 -3.36 -4.29 8.93
N ILE A 175 -2.82 -3.06 8.81
CA ILE A 175 -1.52 -2.82 8.17
C ILE A 175 -0.38 -3.44 8.98
N ALA A 176 -0.43 -3.39 10.31
CA ALA A 176 0.54 -4.04 11.17
C ALA A 176 0.56 -5.56 10.98
N LEU A 177 -0.61 -6.20 10.93
CA LEU A 177 -0.73 -7.63 10.64
C LEU A 177 -0.20 -7.97 9.24
N LEU A 178 -0.54 -7.14 8.24
CA LEU A 178 -0.06 -7.33 6.88
C LEU A 178 1.47 -7.25 6.80
N ALA A 179 2.07 -6.27 7.47
CA ALA A 179 3.52 -6.12 7.52
C ALA A 179 4.20 -7.33 8.20
N ILE A 180 3.61 -7.84 9.28
CA ILE A 180 4.09 -9.06 9.94
C ILE A 180 4.03 -10.27 8.99
N ILE A 181 2.93 -10.43 8.25
CA ILE A 181 2.79 -11.52 7.26
C ILE A 181 3.84 -11.39 6.16
N ILE A 182 4.03 -10.22 5.58
CA ILE A 182 5.05 -9.99 4.55
C ILE A 182 6.46 -10.30 5.08
N THR A 183 6.74 -9.93 6.33
CA THR A 183 8.02 -10.28 6.98
C THR A 183 8.17 -11.79 7.14
N LEU A 184 7.10 -12.51 7.53
CA LEU A 184 7.10 -13.96 7.63
C LEU A 184 7.29 -14.64 6.27
N GLU A 185 6.61 -14.16 5.24
CA GLU A 185 6.77 -14.63 3.86
C GLU A 185 8.22 -14.47 3.39
N SER A 186 8.80 -13.29 3.62
CA SER A 186 10.19 -12.99 3.31
C SER A 186 11.16 -13.91 4.05
N PHE A 187 10.93 -14.10 5.33
CA PHE A 187 11.75 -14.96 6.18
C PHE A 187 11.68 -16.43 5.78
N THR A 188 10.48 -16.96 5.53
CA THR A 188 10.30 -18.36 5.11
C THR A 188 10.91 -18.64 3.75
N THR A 189 10.83 -17.68 2.82
CA THR A 189 11.47 -17.82 1.50
C THR A 189 13.00 -17.86 1.62
N ILE A 190 13.59 -17.01 2.44
CA ILE A 190 15.05 -17.01 2.68
C ILE A 190 15.51 -18.32 3.30
N LEU A 191 14.78 -18.82 4.30
CA LEU A 191 15.09 -20.11 4.92
C LEU A 191 15.00 -21.28 3.95
N SER A 192 14.06 -21.24 3.00
CA SER A 192 13.84 -22.32 2.03
C SER A 192 14.84 -22.31 0.89
N THR A 193 15.42 -21.16 0.53
CA THR A 193 16.23 -21.02 -0.67
C THR A 193 17.73 -21.16 -0.46
N GLN A 194 18.38 -20.66 0.54
CA GLN A 194 19.84 -20.85 0.77
C GLN A 194 20.42 -20.13 2.01
N GLY A 195 19.61 -19.73 2.97
CA GLY A 195 20.10 -19.07 4.18
C GLY A 195 20.04 -17.54 4.11
N PHE A 196 20.45 -16.91 5.21
CA PHE A 196 20.40 -15.47 5.38
C PHE A 196 21.30 -14.75 4.38
N GLY A 197 20.81 -13.72 3.75
CA GLY A 197 21.59 -12.84 2.89
C GLY A 197 21.56 -13.18 1.39
N TYR A 198 20.91 -14.25 0.97
CA TYR A 198 20.70 -14.54 -0.45
C TYR A 198 19.43 -13.88 -0.99
N ALA A 199 19.51 -12.60 -1.24
CA ALA A 199 18.53 -11.90 -2.05
C ALA A 199 19.02 -11.87 -3.51
N GLY A 200 19.05 -13.04 -4.15
CA GLY A 200 19.36 -13.13 -5.59
C GLY A 200 18.20 -12.64 -6.45
N PRO A 201 18.41 -12.43 -7.75
CA PRO A 201 17.37 -12.01 -8.70
C PRO A 201 16.20 -13.00 -8.82
N ASP A 202 16.38 -14.24 -8.35
CA ASP A 202 15.36 -15.29 -8.34
C ASP A 202 14.51 -15.33 -7.07
N PHE A 203 14.70 -14.37 -6.16
CA PHE A 203 13.92 -14.24 -4.95
C PHE A 203 12.52 -13.68 -5.27
N ALA A 204 11.64 -14.55 -5.65
CA ALA A 204 10.26 -14.22 -5.94
C ALA A 204 9.45 -14.20 -4.64
N LEU A 205 9.32 -13.03 -4.03
CA LEU A 205 8.18 -12.76 -3.17
C LEU A 205 6.98 -12.51 -4.07
N GLY A 206 6.41 -13.50 -4.66
CA GLY A 206 5.14 -13.48 -5.36
C GLY A 206 4.61 -12.23 -6.08
N TRP A 207 5.01 -11.05 -5.75
CA TRP A 207 4.42 -9.80 -6.26
C TRP A 207 5.23 -9.11 -7.34
N ALA A 208 6.50 -9.30 -7.33
CA ALA A 208 7.42 -8.84 -8.34
C ALA A 208 8.78 -9.42 -8.01
N LYS A 209 9.61 -9.67 -8.99
CA LYS A 209 11.04 -9.99 -8.82
C LYS A 209 11.83 -8.81 -8.21
N ASN A 210 11.14 -7.90 -7.54
CA ASN A 210 11.70 -6.68 -7.01
C ASN A 210 11.58 -6.66 -5.48
N LEU A 211 12.70 -6.77 -4.79
CA LEU A 211 12.78 -6.65 -3.34
C LEU A 211 12.38 -5.26 -2.81
N GLY A 212 12.34 -4.27 -3.70
CA GLY A 212 11.94 -2.90 -3.38
C GLY A 212 10.50 -2.81 -2.90
N THR A 213 9.56 -3.50 -3.55
CA THR A 213 8.13 -3.42 -3.24
C THR A 213 7.78 -3.86 -1.82
N PRO A 214 8.13 -5.10 -1.37
CA PRO A 214 7.85 -5.52 0.00
C PRO A 214 8.60 -4.68 1.03
N SER A 215 9.85 -4.29 0.76
CA SER A 215 10.60 -3.41 1.66
C SER A 215 9.96 -2.04 1.81
N THR A 216 9.47 -1.44 0.72
CA THR A 216 8.70 -0.19 0.74
C THR A 216 7.45 -0.34 1.59
N PHE A 217 6.73 -1.45 1.41
CA PHE A 217 5.53 -1.74 2.18
C PHE A 217 5.84 -1.81 3.67
N LEU A 218 6.89 -2.54 4.06
CA LEU A 218 7.31 -2.69 5.44
C LEU A 218 7.67 -1.35 6.08
N VAL A 219 8.49 -0.54 5.42
CA VAL A 219 8.86 0.79 5.92
C VAL A 219 7.64 1.68 6.08
N CYS A 220 6.78 1.74 5.06
CA CYS A 220 5.56 2.56 5.09
C CYS A 220 4.53 2.08 6.14
N SER A 221 4.64 0.86 6.64
CA SER A 221 3.77 0.34 7.71
C SER A 221 4.15 0.83 9.11
N LEU A 222 5.40 1.24 9.35
CA LEU A 222 5.90 1.60 10.69
C LEU A 222 5.11 2.71 11.40
N PRO A 223 4.68 3.82 10.74
CA PRO A 223 3.86 4.83 11.39
C PRO A 223 2.53 4.30 11.94
N PHE A 224 1.99 3.21 11.37
CA PHE A 224 0.76 2.58 11.85
C PHE A 224 0.98 1.78 13.13
N PHE A 225 2.15 1.15 13.31
CA PHE A 225 2.54 0.59 14.61
C PHE A 225 2.62 1.69 15.66
N SER A 226 3.23 2.82 15.35
CA SER A 226 3.31 3.98 16.24
C SER A 226 1.92 4.49 16.67
N ILE A 227 0.92 4.48 15.76
CA ILE A 227 -0.47 4.84 16.11
C ILE A 227 -1.05 3.86 17.14
N LEU A 228 -0.78 2.55 17.03
CA LEU A 228 -1.26 1.53 17.95
C LEU A 228 -0.56 1.63 19.31
N ILE A 229 0.74 1.85 19.33
CA ILE A 229 1.54 2.05 20.55
C ILE A 229 1.02 3.28 21.30
N ASN A 230 0.73 4.39 20.62
CA ASN A 230 0.12 5.57 21.21
C ASN A 230 -1.24 5.29 21.88
N LYS A 231 -1.94 4.26 21.44
CA LYS A 231 -3.19 3.77 22.05
C LYS A 231 -2.95 2.74 23.17
N LYS A 232 -1.73 2.66 23.69
CA LYS A 232 -1.30 1.76 24.79
C LYS A 232 -1.33 0.26 24.43
N GLN A 233 -1.28 -0.06 23.15
CA GLN A 233 -1.20 -1.44 22.68
C GLN A 233 0.28 -1.85 22.50
N TYR A 234 1.02 -1.96 23.62
CA TYR A 234 2.47 -2.15 23.61
C TYR A 234 2.98 -3.45 22.99
N LEU A 235 2.14 -4.45 22.84
CA LEU A 235 2.51 -5.70 22.14
C LEU A 235 2.97 -5.42 20.69
N TYR A 236 2.45 -4.36 20.06
CA TYR A 236 2.84 -3.96 18.72
C TYR A 236 4.30 -3.47 18.62
N ILE A 237 4.96 -3.17 19.72
CA ILE A 237 6.42 -2.88 19.72
C ILE A 237 7.19 -4.10 19.22
N LEU A 238 6.82 -5.30 19.66
CA LEU A 238 7.48 -6.54 19.20
C LEU A 238 7.23 -6.76 17.69
N GLY A 239 6.00 -6.48 17.22
CA GLY A 239 5.68 -6.53 15.79
C GLY A 239 6.47 -5.51 14.97
N GLU A 240 6.63 -4.27 15.47
CA GLU A 240 7.42 -3.23 14.84
C GLU A 240 8.89 -3.61 14.71
N LEU A 241 9.48 -4.15 15.77
CA LEU A 241 10.86 -4.66 15.75
C LEU A 241 11.04 -5.82 14.77
N PHE A 242 10.07 -6.73 14.70
CA PHE A 242 10.09 -7.82 13.74
C PHE A 242 10.02 -7.32 12.30
N VAL A 243 9.21 -6.29 12.02
CA VAL A 243 9.12 -5.66 10.70
C VAL A 243 10.42 -4.93 10.35
N ILE A 244 11.02 -4.19 11.30
CA ILE A 244 12.34 -3.54 11.11
C ILE A 244 13.39 -4.60 10.75
N PHE A 245 13.40 -5.73 11.45
CA PHE A 245 14.26 -6.85 11.09
C PHE A 245 14.01 -7.35 9.65
N GLY A 246 12.74 -7.46 9.22
CA GLY A 246 12.37 -7.81 7.85
C GLY A 246 12.91 -6.84 6.80
N ILE A 247 12.89 -5.53 7.08
CA ILE A 247 13.45 -4.50 6.18
C ILE A 247 14.95 -4.73 5.96
N PHE A 248 15.69 -5.06 7.00
CA PHE A 248 17.12 -5.36 6.89
C PHE A 248 17.39 -6.67 6.14
N ILE A 249 16.58 -7.70 6.36
CA ILE A 249 16.69 -8.97 5.63
C ILE A 249 16.51 -8.75 4.13
N LEU A 250 15.52 -7.95 3.72
CA LEU A 250 15.26 -7.65 2.31
C LEU A 250 16.34 -6.77 1.67
N SER A 251 17.21 -6.14 2.48
CA SER A 251 18.38 -5.37 2.03
C SER A 251 18.09 -4.33 0.94
N SER A 252 16.89 -3.73 0.95
CA SER A 252 16.52 -2.68 -0.01
C SER A 252 17.05 -1.32 0.44
N TYR A 253 17.83 -0.66 -0.43
CA TYR A 253 18.44 0.65 -0.11
C TYR A 253 17.44 1.76 0.15
N SER A 254 16.42 1.84 -0.71
CA SER A 254 15.38 2.86 -0.58
C SER A 254 14.66 2.73 0.75
N ALA A 255 14.40 1.50 1.18
CA ALA A 255 13.76 1.21 2.46
C ALA A 255 14.69 1.53 3.65
N ILE A 256 15.96 1.12 3.60
CA ILE A 256 16.95 1.40 4.67
C ILE A 256 17.20 2.90 4.79
N LEU A 257 17.35 3.62 3.66
CA LEU A 257 17.51 5.07 3.67
C LEU A 257 16.27 5.75 4.27
N CYS A 258 15.08 5.35 3.84
CA CYS A 258 13.83 5.90 4.35
C CYS A 258 13.68 5.62 5.86
N LEU A 259 13.99 4.40 6.31
CA LEU A 259 13.98 4.03 7.72
C LEU A 259 14.94 4.91 8.52
N THR A 260 16.17 5.10 8.05
CA THR A 260 17.19 5.93 8.72
C THR A 260 16.72 7.38 8.92
N ILE A 261 16.10 7.96 7.89
CA ILE A 261 15.58 9.34 7.97
C ILE A 261 14.34 9.42 8.87
N SER A 262 13.47 8.42 8.84
CA SER A 262 12.15 8.47 9.50
C SER A 262 12.13 7.95 10.93
N ILE A 263 13.14 7.18 11.36
CA ILE A 263 13.13 6.54 12.68
C ILE A 263 13.11 7.56 13.82
N PHE A 264 13.88 8.64 13.74
CA PHE A 264 13.91 9.68 14.78
C PHE A 264 12.59 10.45 14.87
N PRO A 265 12.04 11.01 13.77
CA PRO A 265 10.72 11.63 13.80
C PRO A 265 9.63 10.68 14.29
N MET A 266 9.69 9.41 13.94
CA MET A 266 8.72 8.40 14.35
C MET A 266 8.76 8.18 15.86
N ILE A 267 9.95 7.94 16.44
CA ILE A 267 10.14 7.79 17.88
C ILE A 267 9.65 9.05 18.62
N PHE A 268 10.04 10.22 18.15
CA PHE A 268 9.62 11.49 18.75
C PHE A 268 8.09 11.64 18.74
N LEU A 269 7.44 11.39 17.63
CA LEU A 269 5.99 11.52 17.49
C LEU A 269 5.23 10.47 18.31
N THR A 270 5.78 9.25 18.43
CA THR A 270 5.17 8.17 19.20
C THR A 270 5.16 8.50 20.69
N PHE A 271 6.22 9.12 21.22
CA PHE A 271 6.38 9.34 22.67
C PHE A 271 6.14 10.76 23.13
N ARG A 272 5.84 11.68 22.21
CA ARG A 272 5.54 13.09 22.58
C ARG A 272 4.47 13.23 23.66
N ASN A 273 3.53 12.30 23.74
CA ASN A 273 2.37 12.38 24.63
C ASN A 273 2.45 11.44 25.84
N GLU A 274 3.43 10.54 25.89
CA GLU A 274 3.55 9.55 26.95
C GLU A 274 4.86 9.74 27.73
N GLY A 275 4.77 9.86 29.04
CA GLY A 275 5.86 10.27 29.91
C GLY A 275 7.20 9.51 29.79
N LYS A 276 8.19 9.90 30.55
CA LYS A 276 9.64 9.61 30.47
C LYS A 276 10.09 8.14 30.40
N ARG A 277 9.20 7.14 30.55
CA ARG A 277 9.59 5.72 30.65
C ARG A 277 9.78 5.02 29.30
N TYR A 278 9.06 5.41 28.28
CA TYR A 278 9.01 4.74 26.99
C TYR A 278 10.21 4.96 26.07
N PRO A 279 10.85 6.13 26.02
CA PRO A 279 12.02 6.33 25.18
C PRO A 279 13.18 5.38 25.54
N TYR A 280 13.32 5.01 26.81
CA TYR A 280 14.34 4.05 27.23
C TYR A 280 14.07 2.64 26.69
N PHE A 281 12.82 2.19 26.70
CA PHE A 281 12.49 0.86 26.21
C PHE A 281 12.74 0.74 24.69
N ILE A 282 12.41 1.77 23.92
CA ILE A 282 12.70 1.82 22.49
C ILE A 282 14.19 1.94 22.23
N LEU A 283 14.90 2.81 22.94
CA LEU A 283 16.34 2.90 22.79
C LEU A 283 17.00 1.54 23.02
N VAL A 284 16.60 0.84 24.08
CA VAL A 284 17.07 -0.52 24.38
C VAL A 284 16.70 -1.50 23.26
N SER A 285 15.47 -1.43 22.74
CA SER A 285 15.04 -2.30 21.64
C SER A 285 15.80 -2.03 20.36
N ILE A 286 16.05 -0.75 20.01
CA ILE A 286 16.88 -0.37 18.86
C ILE A 286 18.31 -0.86 19.05
N LEU A 287 18.89 -0.71 20.25
CA LEU A 287 20.24 -1.18 20.54
C LEU A 287 20.34 -2.71 20.46
N ILE A 288 19.34 -3.44 20.96
CA ILE A 288 19.29 -4.90 20.83
C ILE A 288 19.17 -5.29 19.36
N THR A 289 18.28 -4.66 18.60
CA THR A 289 18.11 -4.94 17.15
C THR A 289 19.39 -4.61 16.40
N ALA A 290 20.04 -3.48 16.69
CA ALA A 290 21.31 -3.12 16.08
C ALA A 290 22.44 -4.11 16.45
N ALA A 291 22.48 -4.59 17.71
CA ALA A 291 23.44 -5.60 18.15
C ALA A 291 23.21 -6.94 17.45
N VAL A 292 21.96 -7.39 17.33
CA VAL A 292 21.61 -8.63 16.60
C VAL A 292 21.98 -8.49 15.12
N LEU A 293 21.66 -7.37 14.51
CA LEU A 293 22.00 -7.10 13.11
C LEU A 293 23.50 -7.05 12.87
N SER A 294 24.26 -6.35 13.73
CA SER A 294 25.71 -6.30 13.65
C SER A 294 26.33 -7.69 13.77
N SER A 295 25.75 -8.54 14.64
CA SER A 295 26.20 -9.93 14.80
C SER A 295 25.91 -10.75 13.54
N ILE A 296 24.72 -10.63 12.93
CA ILE A 296 24.37 -11.32 11.67
C ILE A 296 25.28 -10.84 10.53
N ILE A 297 25.47 -9.52 10.38
CA ILE A 297 26.36 -8.93 9.36
C ILE A 297 27.80 -9.43 9.51
N SER A 298 28.26 -9.59 10.74
CA SER A 298 29.63 -10.05 11.01
C SER A 298 29.84 -11.55 10.76
N TYR A 299 28.80 -12.34 10.94
CA TYR A 299 28.89 -13.82 10.82
C TYR A 299 28.59 -14.34 9.41
N ASP A 300 27.76 -13.64 8.62
CA ASP A 300 27.42 -14.09 7.26
C ASP A 300 28.14 -13.23 6.19
N PRO A 301 29.17 -13.78 5.52
CA PRO A 301 29.92 -13.05 4.51
C PRO A 301 29.07 -12.68 3.28
N VAL A 302 28.01 -13.44 2.98
CA VAL A 302 27.11 -13.15 1.84
C VAL A 302 26.20 -11.96 2.18
N PHE A 303 25.64 -11.93 3.38
CA PHE A 303 24.86 -10.80 3.87
C PHE A 303 25.71 -9.51 3.93
N ASN A 304 26.96 -9.62 4.45
CA ASN A 304 27.89 -8.50 4.50
C ASN A 304 28.20 -7.95 3.11
N LYS A 305 28.49 -8.80 2.14
CA LYS A 305 28.76 -8.43 0.75
C LYS A 305 27.54 -7.73 0.12
N ASN A 306 26.35 -8.27 0.33
CA ASN A 306 25.11 -7.69 -0.18
C ASN A 306 24.81 -6.35 0.48
N PHE A 307 24.95 -6.22 1.79
CA PHE A 307 24.77 -4.98 2.52
C PHE A 307 25.77 -3.89 2.09
N ILE A 308 27.03 -4.24 1.92
CA ILE A 308 28.07 -3.30 1.42
C ILE A 308 27.78 -2.91 -0.04
N ASN A 309 27.41 -3.85 -0.89
CA ASN A 309 27.01 -3.56 -2.27
C ASN A 309 25.77 -2.67 -2.28
N ALA A 310 24.89 -2.90 -1.34
CA ALA A 310 23.72 -2.09 -1.08
C ALA A 310 24.12 -0.63 -0.84
N ILE A 311 24.95 -0.37 0.10
CA ILE A 311 25.44 0.98 0.41
C ILE A 311 26.22 1.58 -0.76
N ARG A 312 27.06 0.78 -1.43
CA ARG A 312 27.84 1.22 -2.58
C ARG A 312 26.98 1.65 -3.78
N SER A 313 25.85 1.02 -3.99
CA SER A 313 24.97 1.39 -5.10
C SER A 313 24.17 2.68 -4.85
N LEU A 314 24.16 3.21 -3.62
CA LEU A 314 23.73 4.58 -3.35
C LEU A 314 24.71 5.60 -3.99
N ASN A 315 25.90 5.16 -4.40
CA ASN A 315 26.85 6.01 -5.10
C ASN A 315 26.33 6.29 -6.51
N LEU A 316 25.90 7.54 -6.76
CA LEU A 316 25.37 8.02 -8.04
C LEU A 316 26.34 7.80 -9.22
N HIS A 317 27.64 7.64 -8.93
CA HIS A 317 28.72 7.49 -9.88
C HIS A 317 29.20 6.04 -10.06
N SER A 318 28.43 5.03 -9.64
CA SER A 318 28.85 3.65 -9.87
C SER A 318 28.93 3.37 -11.37
N SER A 319 30.08 2.86 -11.81
CA SER A 319 30.40 2.45 -13.20
C SER A 319 29.59 1.23 -13.69
N TYR A 320 28.57 0.81 -12.91
CA TYR A 320 27.67 -0.26 -13.30
C TYR A 320 26.63 0.26 -14.30
N PRO A 321 26.28 -0.52 -15.33
CA PRO A 321 25.25 -0.14 -16.31
C PRO A 321 23.90 0.15 -15.68
N ASP A 322 23.65 -0.32 -14.45
CA ASP A 322 22.45 -0.04 -13.65
C ASP A 322 22.60 1.21 -12.74
N GLY A 323 23.58 2.06 -12.96
CA GLY A 323 23.77 3.29 -12.21
C GLY A 323 22.55 4.19 -12.30
N ARG A 324 22.02 4.66 -11.15
CA ARG A 324 20.79 5.49 -11.09
C ARG A 324 20.89 6.74 -11.94
N LEU A 325 22.10 7.31 -12.07
CA LEU A 325 22.32 8.49 -12.90
C LEU A 325 22.04 8.21 -14.38
N SER A 326 22.47 7.05 -14.91
CA SER A 326 22.22 6.67 -16.30
C SER A 326 20.72 6.48 -16.56
N ILE A 327 19.98 5.86 -15.61
CA ILE A 327 18.53 5.69 -15.69
C ILE A 327 17.82 7.05 -15.66
N TYR A 328 18.29 8.00 -14.85
CA TYR A 328 17.71 9.35 -14.79
C TYR A 328 18.01 10.14 -16.08
N GLN A 329 19.22 10.05 -16.62
CA GLN A 329 19.59 10.68 -17.89
C GLN A 329 18.75 10.12 -19.05
N GLU A 330 18.60 8.80 -19.11
CA GLU A 330 17.77 8.14 -20.12
C GLU A 330 16.30 8.55 -19.97
N GLY A 331 15.74 8.53 -18.76
CA GLY A 331 14.37 8.96 -18.51
C GLY A 331 14.13 10.42 -18.92
N PHE A 332 15.10 11.30 -18.63
CA PHE A 332 15.01 12.70 -19.02
C PHE A 332 15.12 12.88 -20.55
N ALA A 333 16.01 12.14 -21.20
CA ALA A 333 16.11 12.14 -22.66
C ALA A 333 14.79 11.66 -23.32
N GLN A 334 14.15 10.64 -22.77
CA GLN A 334 12.84 10.17 -23.25
C GLN A 334 11.75 11.22 -23.07
N PHE A 335 11.75 11.94 -21.95
CA PHE A 335 10.82 13.06 -21.76
C PHE A 335 11.05 14.17 -22.79
N ILE A 336 12.29 14.55 -23.08
CA ILE A 336 12.61 15.57 -24.09
C ILE A 336 12.11 15.15 -25.49
N ASN A 337 12.18 13.87 -25.81
CA ASN A 337 11.71 13.34 -27.09
C ASN A 337 10.18 13.39 -27.25
N SER A 338 9.43 13.32 -26.14
CA SER A 338 7.96 13.42 -26.14
C SER A 338 7.46 14.23 -24.94
N PRO A 339 7.66 15.58 -24.97
CA PRO A 339 7.47 16.39 -23.76
C PRO A 339 6.00 16.57 -23.37
N LEU A 340 5.05 16.49 -24.30
CA LEU A 340 3.64 16.72 -23.99
C LEU A 340 2.94 15.48 -23.44
N PHE A 341 3.08 14.33 -24.11
CA PHE A 341 2.39 13.08 -23.77
C PHE A 341 3.28 12.03 -23.15
N GLY A 342 4.61 12.19 -23.19
CA GLY A 342 5.55 11.15 -22.76
C GLY A 342 5.66 10.00 -23.77
N VAL A 343 6.45 8.99 -23.44
CA VAL A 343 6.69 7.82 -24.30
C VAL A 343 5.80 6.62 -23.93
N SER A 344 4.96 6.75 -22.91
CA SER A 344 4.15 5.65 -22.37
C SER A 344 5.00 4.46 -21.87
N ILE A 345 4.36 3.44 -21.34
CA ILE A 345 5.03 2.18 -20.94
C ILE A 345 5.48 1.40 -22.17
N ALA A 346 4.69 1.45 -23.27
CA ALA A 346 4.94 0.72 -24.52
C ALA A 346 6.27 1.07 -25.22
N GLY A 347 6.77 2.29 -25.07
CA GLY A 347 8.03 2.72 -25.71
C GLY A 347 9.29 2.05 -25.16
N ARG A 348 9.16 1.18 -24.14
CA ARG A 348 10.29 0.58 -23.41
C ARG A 348 10.40 -0.95 -23.53
N VAL A 349 9.49 -1.60 -24.23
CA VAL A 349 9.40 -3.08 -24.23
C VAL A 349 10.48 -3.76 -25.10
N ASN A 350 11.42 -3.04 -25.66
CA ASN A 350 12.44 -3.65 -26.51
C ASN A 350 13.41 -4.59 -25.79
N GLU A 351 13.43 -4.66 -24.45
CA GLU A 351 14.33 -5.54 -23.68
C GLU A 351 13.64 -6.30 -22.52
N GLY A 352 12.33 -6.50 -22.56
CA GLY A 352 11.65 -7.43 -21.64
C GLY A 352 11.40 -6.92 -20.21
N VAL A 353 11.87 -5.74 -19.84
CA VAL A 353 11.59 -5.10 -18.53
C VAL A 353 11.21 -3.65 -18.79
N ALA A 354 9.99 -3.28 -18.44
CA ALA A 354 9.60 -1.87 -18.38
C ALA A 354 10.43 -1.20 -17.26
N ILE A 355 11.59 -0.66 -17.59
CA ILE A 355 12.43 0.11 -16.68
C ILE A 355 11.71 1.44 -16.45
N LEU A 356 10.77 1.44 -15.54
CA LEU A 356 10.25 2.69 -14.99
C LEU A 356 11.44 3.44 -14.40
N ALA A 357 11.57 4.73 -14.68
CA ALA A 357 12.62 5.53 -14.06
C ALA A 357 12.52 5.33 -12.54
N LYS A 358 13.64 5.01 -11.89
CA LYS A 358 13.69 4.77 -10.43
C LYS A 358 13.46 6.08 -9.65
N ASN A 359 12.42 6.80 -10.00
CA ASN A 359 11.98 8.06 -9.42
C ASN A 359 10.54 8.34 -9.86
N THR A 360 9.65 8.57 -8.91
CA THR A 360 8.22 8.76 -9.18
C THR A 360 7.94 10.01 -10.02
N VAL A 361 8.66 11.12 -9.77
CA VAL A 361 8.48 12.37 -10.53
C VAL A 361 8.90 12.14 -11.99
N LEU A 362 10.09 11.59 -12.18
CA LEU A 362 10.60 11.30 -13.52
C LEU A 362 9.73 10.26 -14.25
N SER A 363 9.21 9.26 -13.53
CA SER A 363 8.27 8.30 -14.10
C SER A 363 6.98 8.97 -14.55
N SER A 364 6.44 9.93 -13.79
CA SER A 364 5.26 10.68 -14.21
C SER A 364 5.51 11.51 -15.49
N MET A 365 6.73 12.06 -15.63
CA MET A 365 7.16 12.78 -16.84
C MET A 365 7.32 11.84 -18.03
N VAL A 366 7.97 10.70 -17.83
CA VAL A 366 8.22 9.73 -18.90
C VAL A 366 6.94 9.08 -19.38
N LEU A 367 6.07 8.68 -18.45
CA LEU A 367 4.83 7.96 -18.76
C LEU A 367 3.73 8.87 -19.32
N GLY A 368 3.60 10.09 -18.82
CA GLY A 368 2.49 10.98 -19.14
C GLY A 368 2.91 12.35 -19.68
N GLY A 369 4.20 12.57 -19.92
CA GLY A 369 4.72 13.87 -20.35
C GLY A 369 4.50 14.96 -19.32
N SER A 370 4.40 16.22 -19.80
CA SER A 370 4.02 17.37 -18.96
C SER A 370 2.61 17.24 -18.37
N LEU A 371 1.68 16.57 -19.05
CA LEU A 371 0.35 16.30 -18.50
C LEU A 371 0.44 15.38 -17.27
N GLY A 372 1.24 14.31 -17.32
CA GLY A 372 1.48 13.41 -16.21
C GLY A 372 2.13 14.12 -15.03
N LEU A 373 3.14 14.97 -15.29
CA LEU A 373 3.80 15.79 -14.27
C LEU A 373 2.83 16.76 -13.59
N ILE A 374 2.06 17.52 -14.36
CA ILE A 374 1.08 18.49 -13.83
C ILE A 374 0.04 17.77 -12.98
N ALA A 375 -0.47 16.61 -13.45
CA ALA A 375 -1.42 15.81 -12.70
C ALA A 375 -0.82 15.30 -11.38
N TYR A 376 0.43 14.82 -11.40
CA TYR A 376 1.13 14.35 -10.20
C TYR A 376 1.39 15.48 -9.19
N VAL A 377 1.88 16.64 -9.65
CA VAL A 377 2.08 17.82 -8.78
C VAL A 377 0.75 18.29 -8.20
N GLY A 378 -0.30 18.36 -9.02
CA GLY A 378 -1.65 18.68 -8.57
C GLY A 378 -2.18 17.71 -7.52
N PHE A 379 -1.89 16.41 -7.67
CA PHE A 379 -2.18 15.39 -6.67
C PHE A 379 -1.43 15.67 -5.36
N LEU A 380 -0.12 15.95 -5.40
CA LEU A 380 0.66 16.25 -4.20
C LEU A 380 0.13 17.47 -3.46
N ILE A 381 -0.14 18.57 -4.16
CA ILE A 381 -0.71 19.79 -3.56
C ILE A 381 -2.03 19.45 -2.86
N ASN A 382 -2.93 18.75 -3.54
CA ASN A 382 -4.22 18.37 -2.97
C ASN A 382 -4.06 17.43 -1.76
N LEU A 383 -3.12 16.49 -1.82
CA LEU A 383 -2.81 15.56 -0.74
C LEU A 383 -2.37 16.31 0.53
N TYR A 384 -1.43 17.25 0.40
CA TYR A 384 -0.96 18.05 1.53
C TYR A 384 -2.06 18.96 2.09
N VAL A 385 -2.86 19.60 1.24
CA VAL A 385 -4.01 20.38 1.67
C VAL A 385 -4.97 19.53 2.50
N VAL A 386 -5.25 18.30 2.08
CA VAL A 386 -6.15 17.39 2.81
C VAL A 386 -5.57 17.01 4.17
N ILE A 387 -4.27 16.71 4.23
CA ILE A 387 -3.61 16.32 5.48
C ILE A 387 -3.59 17.50 6.47
N PHE A 388 -3.20 18.70 6.03
CA PHE A 388 -3.04 19.85 6.92
C PHE A 388 -4.33 20.59 7.26
N LYS A 389 -5.42 20.32 6.54
CA LYS A 389 -6.72 20.94 6.82
C LYS A 389 -7.28 20.59 8.21
N LYS A 390 -6.84 19.48 8.81
CA LYS A 390 -7.40 18.97 10.06
C LYS A 390 -6.33 18.70 11.11
N LYS A 391 -6.59 19.16 12.34
CA LYS A 391 -5.73 18.92 13.50
C LYS A 391 -6.24 17.69 14.27
N CYS A 392 -5.75 16.50 13.96
CA CYS A 392 -5.96 15.31 14.77
C CYS A 392 -4.63 14.80 15.37
N LYS A 393 -4.69 14.03 16.45
CA LYS A 393 -3.48 13.54 17.15
C LYS A 393 -2.63 12.64 16.23
N GLU A 394 -3.26 11.85 15.40
CA GLU A 394 -2.63 10.92 14.46
C GLU A 394 -2.18 11.58 13.15
N GLN A 395 -2.49 12.88 12.96
CA GLN A 395 -2.16 13.61 11.72
C GLN A 395 -0.67 13.58 11.40
N LEU A 396 0.18 13.80 12.40
CA LEU A 396 1.63 13.84 12.19
C LEU A 396 2.21 12.47 11.83
N LEU A 397 1.69 11.39 12.41
CA LEU A 397 2.10 10.03 12.06
C LEU A 397 1.61 9.65 10.66
N PHE A 398 0.39 10.04 10.30
CA PHE A 398 -0.10 9.84 8.93
C PHE A 398 0.67 10.70 7.92
N PHE A 399 1.04 11.93 8.28
CA PHE A 399 1.91 12.79 7.46
C PHE A 399 3.29 12.15 7.28
N LEU A 400 3.86 11.56 8.33
CA LEU A 400 5.12 10.82 8.23
C LEU A 400 4.99 9.65 7.26
N PHE A 401 3.91 8.86 7.30
CA PHE A 401 3.65 7.82 6.30
C PHE A 401 3.68 8.36 4.88
N VAL A 402 3.00 9.48 4.62
CA VAL A 402 2.99 10.12 3.30
C VAL A 402 4.38 10.56 2.88
N ILE A 403 5.16 11.18 3.79
CA ILE A 403 6.55 11.57 3.51
C ILE A 403 7.41 10.35 3.19
N MET A 404 7.28 9.25 3.93
CA MET A 404 8.03 8.02 3.68
C MET A 404 7.77 7.49 2.26
N VAL A 405 6.50 7.45 1.84
CA VAL A 405 6.15 7.08 0.46
C VAL A 405 6.80 8.01 -0.56
N GLN A 406 6.89 9.32 -0.28
CA GLN A 406 7.53 10.28 -1.19
C GLN A 406 9.06 10.14 -1.20
N ILE A 407 9.69 9.94 -0.05
CA ILE A 407 11.16 9.72 0.03
C ILE A 407 11.55 8.49 -0.79
N ILE A 408 10.81 7.39 -0.61
CA ILE A 408 11.03 6.18 -1.40
C ILE A 408 10.77 6.47 -2.89
N GLY A 409 9.71 7.22 -3.19
CA GLY A 409 9.38 7.62 -4.55
C GLY A 409 10.45 8.47 -5.26
N ILE A 410 11.29 9.20 -4.50
CA ILE A 410 12.44 9.92 -5.06
C ILE A 410 13.59 8.95 -5.43
N VAL A 411 13.76 7.90 -4.63
CA VAL A 411 14.88 6.96 -4.75
C VAL A 411 14.47 5.75 -5.61
N ASP A 412 13.20 5.39 -5.61
CA ASP A 412 12.62 4.26 -6.33
C ASP A 412 11.23 4.63 -6.83
N ASN A 413 10.70 3.92 -7.83
CA ASN A 413 9.38 4.22 -8.41
C ASN A 413 8.23 3.49 -7.71
N SER A 414 8.40 3.12 -6.46
CA SER A 414 7.47 2.27 -5.72
C SER A 414 6.04 2.81 -5.64
N PHE A 415 5.84 4.14 -5.73
CA PHE A 415 4.49 4.75 -5.67
C PHE A 415 3.57 4.24 -6.80
N PHE A 416 4.11 4.02 -8.01
CA PHE A 416 3.33 3.51 -9.14
C PHE A 416 3.24 1.98 -9.18
N GLU A 417 3.83 1.28 -8.23
CA GLU A 417 3.59 -0.15 -8.07
C GLU A 417 2.21 -0.40 -7.47
N LEU A 418 1.45 -1.27 -8.10
CA LEU A 418 0.04 -1.51 -7.74
C LEU A 418 -0.19 -1.85 -6.26
N PRO A 419 0.64 -2.70 -5.60
CA PRO A 419 0.48 -2.99 -4.18
C PRO A 419 0.66 -1.76 -3.29
N VAL A 420 1.68 -0.94 -3.56
CA VAL A 420 1.96 0.29 -2.80
C VAL A 420 0.88 1.34 -3.05
N LEU A 421 0.43 1.47 -4.29
CA LEU A 421 -0.67 2.35 -4.67
C LEU A 421 -1.96 1.97 -3.93
N LEU A 422 -2.31 0.68 -3.87
CA LEU A 422 -3.50 0.20 -3.16
C LEU A 422 -3.41 0.46 -1.66
N LEU A 423 -2.25 0.19 -1.04
CA LEU A 423 -2.00 0.53 0.36
C LEU A 423 -2.21 2.03 0.60
N PHE A 424 -1.56 2.85 -0.21
CA PHE A 424 -1.59 4.30 -0.08
C PHE A 424 -3.00 4.87 -0.23
N LEU A 425 -3.72 4.45 -1.25
CA LEU A 425 -5.09 4.90 -1.51
C LEU A 425 -6.08 4.42 -0.44
N THR A 426 -5.93 3.20 0.06
CA THR A 426 -6.75 2.65 1.16
C THR A 426 -6.50 3.42 2.46
N ALA A 427 -5.23 3.68 2.79
CA ALA A 427 -4.86 4.46 3.97
C ALA A 427 -5.38 5.90 3.88
N LEU A 428 -5.22 6.54 2.72
CA LEU A 428 -5.69 7.90 2.49
C LEU A 428 -7.22 8.00 2.58
N SER A 429 -7.95 7.05 1.98
CA SER A 429 -9.40 6.96 2.06
C SER A 429 -9.88 6.86 3.50
N THR A 430 -9.26 5.98 4.27
CA THR A 430 -9.58 5.77 5.68
C THR A 430 -9.31 7.03 6.51
N TYR A 431 -8.15 7.66 6.29
CA TYR A 431 -7.79 8.91 6.97
C TYR A 431 -8.80 10.04 6.67
N GLN A 432 -9.21 10.19 5.41
CA GLN A 432 -10.20 11.19 5.02
C GLN A 432 -11.56 10.94 5.66
N MET A 433 -11.99 9.68 5.72
CA MET A 433 -13.30 9.33 6.30
C MET A 433 -13.31 9.47 7.82
N SER A 434 -12.27 9.02 8.51
CA SER A 434 -12.15 9.14 9.97
C SER A 434 -12.17 10.59 10.47
N ASN A 435 -11.83 11.54 9.60
CA ASN A 435 -11.63 12.94 9.98
C ASN A 435 -12.70 13.91 9.41
N ARG A 436 -13.84 13.43 8.92
CA ARG A 436 -14.91 14.33 8.46
C ARG A 436 -15.56 15.09 9.62
N PRO A 437 -15.76 16.43 9.53
CA PRO A 437 -16.44 17.20 10.57
C PRO A 437 -17.89 16.71 10.76
N GLN A 438 -18.35 16.68 12.01
CA GLN A 438 -19.72 16.30 12.35
C GLN A 438 -20.76 17.29 11.77
N ASP A 439 -20.40 18.55 11.64
CA ASP A 439 -21.30 19.63 11.26
C ASP A 439 -21.81 19.55 9.81
N ALA A 440 -21.04 18.89 8.91
CA ALA A 440 -21.46 18.73 7.51
C ALA A 440 -22.66 17.80 7.30
N VAL A 441 -23.16 17.16 8.38
CA VAL A 441 -24.26 16.18 8.34
C VAL A 441 -25.55 16.73 8.90
N VAL A 442 -25.46 17.56 9.90
CA VAL A 442 -26.66 18.19 10.48
C VAL A 442 -27.39 18.97 9.37
N TYR A 443 -26.63 19.64 8.47
CA TYR A 443 -27.21 20.29 7.29
C TYR A 443 -27.82 19.33 6.27
N GLN A 444 -27.32 18.10 6.12
CA GLN A 444 -27.87 17.14 5.14
C GLN A 444 -29.07 16.37 5.68
N GLU A 445 -29.06 16.00 6.95
CA GLU A 445 -30.21 15.36 7.59
C GLU A 445 -31.37 16.33 7.79
N SER A 446 -31.09 17.60 8.14
CA SER A 446 -32.12 18.63 8.22
C SER A 446 -32.70 18.99 6.85
N PHE A 447 -31.95 18.90 5.77
CA PHE A 447 -32.44 19.13 4.42
C PHE A 447 -33.31 17.96 3.92
N GLU A 448 -33.00 16.72 4.30
CA GLU A 448 -33.79 15.51 3.94
C GLU A 448 -35.09 15.42 4.77
N LEU A 449 -35.06 15.81 6.05
CA LEU A 449 -36.25 15.91 6.89
C LEU A 449 -37.22 16.98 6.38
N ASN A 450 -36.71 18.17 6.02
CA ASN A 450 -37.54 19.23 5.44
C ASN A 450 -38.10 18.86 4.05
N HIS A 451 -37.40 18.02 3.28
CA HIS A 451 -37.91 17.58 1.97
C HIS A 451 -38.95 16.47 2.08
N SER A 452 -38.84 15.57 3.06
CA SER A 452 -39.84 14.52 3.32
C SER A 452 -41.12 15.12 3.91
N GLU A 453 -41.04 16.11 4.80
CA GLU A 453 -42.20 16.83 5.32
C GLU A 453 -42.92 17.70 4.28
N LEU A 454 -42.20 18.16 3.24
CA LEU A 454 -42.82 18.90 2.12
C LEU A 454 -43.51 17.99 1.11
N LEU A 455 -43.12 16.72 1.03
CA LEU A 455 -43.76 15.71 0.16
C LEU A 455 -44.98 15.06 0.82
N ASP A 456 -45.01 14.98 2.15
CA ASP A 456 -46.18 14.48 2.89
C ASP A 456 -47.31 15.50 3.02
N LYS A 457 -47.07 16.78 2.67
CA LYS A 457 -48.08 17.85 2.68
C LYS A 457 -48.70 18.14 1.31
N ARG A 458 -48.37 17.32 0.30
CA ARG A 458 -49.03 17.36 -1.02
C ARG A 458 -49.84 16.09 -1.24
#